data_060a79d9fc428c33c9c62588920a63ae
#
_entry.id   060a79d9fc428c33c9c62588920a63ae
#
_cell.length_a   1.000
_cell.length_b   1.000
_cell.length_c   1.000
_cell.angle_alpha   90.00
_cell.angle_beta   90.00
_cell.angle_gamma   90.00
#
_symmetry.space_group_name_H-M   'P 1'
#
loop_
_entity.id
_entity.type
_entity.pdbx_description
1 polymer ?
#
loop_
_entity_poly.entity_id
_entity_poly.type
_entity_poly.pdbx_seq_one_letter_code
_entity_poly.pdbx_strand_id
1 'polypeptide(L)'
;VRRYRPHLLSEKEEKLLAEKSISSQSAWARLFGEVVAALRVDLDGDEVPLDVALSRLQLADRDTRKAAAEAVSQTLEPGLRTRGFIYNTLVYDKSVEDRLRSYPHWLASRNLANEASDESVMALIEAVRRRYDVPRRWYALKAKLIGVPKLADYDRMAPVFQEDLTFSFGEARELVLDTYEAFAPEAGRVTRRFFAENWIDAPVRPNKRGGAFCSYTVPSVHPYVMLNYTARRRDVLTMAHELGHGLHAALAQPQGVYHQGTPLTLAETASVFGETLVFERLLAAADNDDQRLSLLAERLDASMATVFRQMSMNRFEHLIHTRRRDEGELSTDRIGELWLDSQTEMYGDSVEISDGYRIWWSYIPHFINTPGYVYAYAYGQLLALSAYRRFTQEGESFIPRYLELLAAGGSRSPEELGAIIGIDLADPGFWDAGLALIDEQLSAAEKLAEARPSP
;
A
#
# COMPACT_ATOMS: atom_id res chain seq x y z
N VAL A 1 6.94 -9.51 -22.51
CA VAL A 1 7.57 -10.75 -23.00
C VAL A 1 9.00 -10.51 -23.50
N ARG A 2 9.26 -9.50 -24.38
CA ARG A 2 10.63 -9.31 -24.96
C ARG A 2 11.69 -8.97 -23.90
N ARG A 3 11.35 -8.23 -22.85
CA ARG A 3 12.26 -7.85 -21.75
C ARG A 3 12.76 -9.06 -20.93
N TYR A 4 12.02 -10.19 -20.92
CA TYR A 4 12.43 -11.41 -20.24
C TYR A 4 13.47 -12.23 -21.00
N ARG A 5 13.71 -11.96 -22.31
CA ARG A 5 14.63 -12.74 -23.14
C ARG A 5 16.02 -12.97 -22.54
N PRO A 6 16.69 -11.96 -21.95
CA PRO A 6 18.02 -12.16 -21.37
C PRO A 6 18.03 -13.08 -20.15
N HIS A 7 16.85 -13.33 -19.56
CA HIS A 7 16.64 -14.08 -18.31
C HIS A 7 15.97 -15.45 -18.55
N LEU A 8 15.71 -15.80 -19.81
CA LEU A 8 15.15 -17.11 -20.15
C LEU A 8 16.28 -18.16 -20.15
N LEU A 9 15.97 -19.30 -19.59
CA LEU A 9 16.79 -20.53 -19.69
C LEU A 9 16.43 -21.35 -20.94
N SER A 10 17.11 -22.42 -21.17
CA SER A 10 16.69 -23.33 -22.23
C SER A 10 15.33 -23.97 -21.93
N GLU A 11 14.57 -24.37 -22.94
CA GLU A 11 13.26 -25.01 -22.78
C GLU A 11 13.26 -26.18 -21.79
N LYS A 12 14.34 -26.97 -21.81
CA LYS A 12 14.51 -28.13 -20.90
C LYS A 12 14.70 -27.70 -19.46
N GLU A 13 15.46 -26.63 -19.23
CA GLU A 13 15.69 -26.07 -17.90
C GLU A 13 14.43 -25.36 -17.37
N GLU A 14 13.72 -24.59 -18.21
CA GLU A 14 12.44 -23.97 -17.83
C GLU A 14 11.41 -25.03 -17.42
N LYS A 15 11.27 -26.10 -18.20
CA LYS A 15 10.40 -27.24 -17.87
C LYS A 15 10.78 -27.88 -16.54
N LEU A 16 12.08 -28.15 -16.33
CA LEU A 16 12.58 -28.75 -15.09
C LEU A 16 12.28 -27.85 -13.88
N LEU A 17 12.55 -26.54 -13.98
CA LEU A 17 12.26 -25.59 -12.90
C LEU A 17 10.77 -25.47 -12.63
N ALA A 18 9.93 -25.43 -13.68
CA ALA A 18 8.48 -25.39 -13.53
C ALA A 18 7.95 -26.65 -12.81
N GLU A 19 8.40 -27.85 -13.17
CA GLU A 19 8.04 -29.08 -12.47
C GLU A 19 8.53 -29.11 -11.02
N LYS A 20 9.75 -28.61 -10.75
CA LYS A 20 10.34 -28.56 -9.42
C LYS A 20 9.72 -27.49 -8.53
N SER A 21 9.19 -26.39 -9.09
CA SER A 21 8.62 -25.29 -8.32
C SER A 21 7.49 -25.73 -7.39
N ILE A 22 6.74 -26.76 -7.77
CA ILE A 22 5.62 -27.31 -6.98
C ILE A 22 6.11 -27.86 -5.63
N SER A 23 7.28 -28.53 -5.62
CA SER A 23 7.87 -29.14 -4.42
C SER A 23 8.98 -28.29 -3.78
N SER A 24 9.29 -27.11 -4.33
CA SER A 24 10.25 -26.13 -3.80
C SER A 24 9.52 -24.87 -3.33
N GLN A 25 9.63 -23.76 -4.03
CA GLN A 25 9.07 -22.47 -3.64
C GLN A 25 7.57 -22.55 -3.26
N SER A 26 6.76 -23.18 -4.12
CA SER A 26 5.31 -23.27 -3.89
C SER A 26 4.97 -24.07 -2.63
N ALA A 27 5.71 -25.16 -2.35
CA ALA A 27 5.48 -25.96 -1.14
C ALA A 27 5.85 -25.18 0.13
N TRP A 28 6.97 -24.44 0.14
CA TRP A 28 7.38 -23.63 1.28
C TRP A 28 6.45 -22.45 1.52
N ALA A 29 6.00 -21.77 0.46
CA ALA A 29 5.04 -20.69 0.55
C ALA A 29 3.69 -21.18 1.08
N ARG A 30 3.22 -22.33 0.63
CA ARG A 30 2.00 -22.97 1.13
C ARG A 30 2.14 -23.37 2.60
N LEU A 31 3.26 -24.00 2.99
CA LEU A 31 3.52 -24.36 4.38
C LEU A 31 3.49 -23.14 5.29
N PHE A 32 4.11 -22.04 4.87
CA PHE A 32 4.03 -20.77 5.60
C PHE A 32 2.59 -20.33 5.80
N GLY A 33 1.79 -20.34 4.73
CA GLY A 33 0.37 -19.96 4.81
C GLY A 33 -0.42 -20.83 5.79
N GLU A 34 -0.22 -22.15 5.76
CA GLU A 34 -0.87 -23.10 6.70
C GLU A 34 -0.44 -22.86 8.15
N VAL A 35 0.88 -22.66 8.38
CA VAL A 35 1.42 -22.38 9.73
C VAL A 35 0.87 -21.07 10.29
N VAL A 36 0.81 -20.01 9.49
CA VAL A 36 0.30 -18.71 9.95
C VAL A 36 -1.22 -18.74 10.14
N ALA A 37 -1.97 -19.39 9.24
CA ALA A 37 -3.43 -19.52 9.37
C ALA A 37 -3.86 -20.36 10.59
N ALA A 38 -2.99 -21.25 11.05
CA ALA A 38 -3.23 -22.07 12.24
C ALA A 38 -2.97 -21.33 13.56
N LEU A 39 -2.35 -20.13 13.52
CA LEU A 39 -2.08 -19.37 14.75
C LEU A 39 -3.39 -18.99 15.44
N ARG A 40 -3.41 -19.18 16.77
CA ARG A 40 -4.50 -18.75 17.65
C ARG A 40 -3.90 -17.91 18.76
N VAL A 41 -4.43 -16.73 18.91
CA VAL A 41 -4.00 -15.75 19.91
C VAL A 41 -4.98 -15.82 21.07
N ASP A 42 -4.47 -16.02 22.26
CA ASP A 42 -5.27 -15.97 23.49
C ASP A 42 -5.48 -14.49 23.88
N LEU A 43 -6.72 -14.05 23.85
CA LEU A 43 -7.14 -12.74 24.33
C LEU A 43 -8.12 -12.92 25.48
N ASP A 44 -7.62 -12.80 26.71
CA ASP A 44 -8.41 -12.93 27.95
C ASP A 44 -9.12 -14.29 28.10
N GLY A 45 -8.52 -15.37 27.61
CA GLY A 45 -9.05 -16.74 27.66
C GLY A 45 -9.84 -17.15 26.40
N ASP A 46 -10.00 -16.23 25.43
CA ASP A 46 -10.64 -16.52 24.14
C ASP A 46 -9.55 -16.72 23.05
N GLU A 47 -9.51 -17.92 22.45
CA GLU A 47 -8.63 -18.20 21.30
C GLU A 47 -9.21 -17.60 20.01
N VAL A 48 -8.54 -16.59 19.46
CA VAL A 48 -8.97 -15.92 18.23
C VAL A 48 -7.93 -16.07 17.11
N PRO A 49 -8.34 -15.96 15.83
CA PRO A 49 -7.39 -15.86 14.71
C PRO A 49 -6.46 -14.64 14.83
N LEU A 50 -5.26 -14.75 14.27
CA LEU A 50 -4.25 -13.67 14.30
C LEU A 50 -4.80 -12.33 13.81
N ASP A 51 -5.57 -12.32 12.71
CA ASP A 51 -6.14 -11.08 12.14
C ASP A 51 -7.12 -10.39 13.09
N VAL A 52 -7.87 -11.17 13.87
CA VAL A 52 -8.78 -10.63 14.91
C VAL A 52 -7.97 -9.98 16.03
N ALA A 53 -6.87 -10.60 16.46
CA ALA A 53 -5.99 -10.02 17.47
C ALA A 53 -5.33 -8.74 16.96
N LEU A 54 -4.83 -8.74 15.72
CA LEU A 54 -4.23 -7.57 15.08
C LEU A 54 -5.23 -6.41 14.92
N SER A 55 -6.53 -6.70 14.73
CA SER A 55 -7.55 -5.65 14.65
C SER A 55 -7.73 -4.89 15.96
N ARG A 56 -7.38 -5.50 17.12
CA ARG A 56 -7.43 -4.84 18.43
C ARG A 56 -6.44 -3.67 18.54
N LEU A 57 -5.39 -3.65 17.72
CA LEU A 57 -4.44 -2.52 17.66
C LEU A 57 -5.07 -1.23 17.09
N GLN A 58 -6.26 -1.32 16.52
CA GLN A 58 -7.02 -0.18 16.00
C GLN A 58 -8.05 0.36 17.00
N LEU A 59 -8.14 -0.19 18.22
CA LEU A 59 -9.07 0.28 19.23
C LEU A 59 -8.53 1.51 19.96
N ALA A 60 -9.44 2.33 20.48
CA ALA A 60 -9.08 3.56 21.19
C ALA A 60 -8.40 3.28 22.54
N ASP A 61 -8.76 2.21 23.22
CA ASP A 61 -8.19 1.84 24.52
C ASP A 61 -6.75 1.34 24.40
N ARG A 62 -5.82 2.01 25.08
CA ARG A 62 -4.38 1.73 24.99
C ARG A 62 -4.01 0.40 25.63
N ASP A 63 -4.62 0.05 26.75
CA ASP A 63 -4.30 -1.18 27.47
C ASP A 63 -4.73 -2.40 26.65
N THR A 64 -5.88 -2.32 25.97
CA THR A 64 -6.31 -3.33 25.00
C THR A 64 -5.32 -3.48 23.85
N ARG A 65 -4.79 -2.39 23.28
CA ARG A 65 -3.77 -2.46 22.21
C ARG A 65 -2.49 -3.12 22.71
N LYS A 66 -2.03 -2.74 23.89
CA LYS A 66 -0.82 -3.31 24.52
C LYS A 66 -0.97 -4.80 24.78
N ALA A 67 -2.07 -5.20 25.42
CA ALA A 67 -2.38 -6.60 25.70
C ALA A 67 -2.44 -7.44 24.42
N ALA A 68 -3.09 -6.93 23.37
CA ALA A 68 -3.14 -7.60 22.08
C ALA A 68 -1.77 -7.77 21.43
N ALA A 69 -0.89 -6.74 21.47
CA ALA A 69 0.47 -6.82 20.95
C ALA A 69 1.34 -7.84 21.70
N GLU A 70 1.21 -7.89 23.03
CA GLU A 70 1.89 -8.87 23.87
C GLU A 70 1.41 -10.29 23.56
N ALA A 71 0.10 -10.51 23.47
CA ALA A 71 -0.50 -11.80 23.13
C ALA A 71 -0.08 -12.28 21.73
N VAL A 72 -0.08 -11.39 20.73
CA VAL A 72 0.43 -11.68 19.38
C VAL A 72 1.90 -12.10 19.45
N SER A 73 2.75 -11.37 20.17
CA SER A 73 4.17 -11.68 20.31
C SER A 73 4.38 -13.05 20.96
N GLN A 74 3.64 -13.35 22.03
CA GLN A 74 3.68 -14.66 22.70
C GLN A 74 3.25 -15.79 21.77
N THR A 75 2.25 -15.58 20.94
CA THR A 75 1.78 -16.56 19.95
C THR A 75 2.78 -16.79 18.83
N LEU A 76 3.51 -15.76 18.41
CA LEU A 76 4.51 -15.86 17.35
C LEU A 76 5.79 -16.59 17.83
N GLU A 77 6.18 -16.50 19.11
CA GLU A 77 7.45 -17.01 19.60
C GLU A 77 7.65 -18.54 19.38
N PRO A 78 6.73 -19.45 19.75
CA PRO A 78 6.96 -20.90 19.66
C PRO A 78 7.25 -21.40 18.24
N GLY A 79 6.65 -20.83 17.23
CA GLY A 79 6.82 -21.22 15.81
C GLY A 79 7.90 -20.44 15.05
N LEU A 80 8.64 -19.56 15.72
CA LEU A 80 9.59 -18.63 15.08
C LEU A 80 10.69 -19.37 14.31
N ARG A 81 11.25 -20.46 14.88
CA ARG A 81 12.28 -21.26 14.22
C ARG A 81 11.80 -21.82 12.88
N THR A 82 10.57 -22.35 12.83
CA THR A 82 9.99 -22.92 11.61
C THR A 82 9.80 -21.82 10.56
N ARG A 83 9.21 -20.68 10.93
CA ARG A 83 9.01 -19.56 10.00
C ARG A 83 10.35 -18.97 9.53
N GLY A 84 11.34 -18.88 10.41
CA GLY A 84 12.71 -18.47 10.07
C GLY A 84 13.38 -19.41 9.07
N PHE A 85 13.21 -20.74 9.25
CA PHE A 85 13.73 -21.73 8.30
C PHE A 85 13.05 -21.61 6.92
N ILE A 86 11.72 -21.45 6.88
CA ILE A 86 10.97 -21.24 5.64
C ILE A 86 11.50 -19.99 4.91
N TYR A 87 11.65 -18.87 5.64
CA TYR A 87 12.11 -17.62 5.05
C TYR A 87 13.56 -17.74 4.52
N ASN A 88 14.49 -18.28 5.30
CA ASN A 88 15.86 -18.55 4.84
C ASN A 88 15.90 -19.41 3.57
N THR A 89 15.07 -20.44 3.52
CA THR A 89 15.00 -21.36 2.36
C THR A 89 14.52 -20.62 1.12
N LEU A 90 13.47 -19.83 1.22
CA LEU A 90 12.92 -19.07 0.08
C LEU A 90 13.84 -17.95 -0.39
N VAL A 91 14.52 -17.26 0.53
CA VAL A 91 15.51 -16.21 0.18
C VAL A 91 16.71 -16.84 -0.53
N TYR A 92 17.14 -18.04 -0.10
CA TYR A 92 18.21 -18.77 -0.78
C TYR A 92 17.77 -19.27 -2.15
N ASP A 93 16.60 -19.90 -2.25
CA ASP A 93 16.02 -20.36 -3.52
C ASP A 93 15.93 -19.21 -4.54
N LYS A 94 15.43 -18.06 -4.11
CA LYS A 94 15.44 -16.85 -4.95
C LYS A 94 16.86 -16.42 -5.36
N SER A 95 17.85 -16.53 -4.49
CA SER A 95 19.23 -16.17 -4.83
C SER A 95 19.82 -17.10 -5.91
N VAL A 96 19.45 -18.37 -5.88
CA VAL A 96 19.83 -19.35 -6.90
C VAL A 96 19.14 -19.04 -8.22
N GLU A 97 17.84 -18.76 -8.20
CA GLU A 97 17.08 -18.43 -9.41
C GLU A 97 17.59 -17.13 -10.04
N ASP A 98 17.84 -16.06 -9.24
CA ASP A 98 18.41 -14.80 -9.71
C ASP A 98 19.75 -15.03 -10.43
N ARG A 99 20.61 -15.88 -9.88
CA ARG A 99 21.91 -16.23 -10.48
C ARG A 99 21.76 -17.02 -11.77
N LEU A 100 20.89 -18.04 -11.78
CA LEU A 100 20.65 -18.88 -12.97
C LEU A 100 20.08 -18.04 -14.13
N ARG A 101 19.20 -17.09 -13.82
CA ARG A 101 18.56 -16.20 -14.80
C ARG A 101 19.36 -14.94 -15.09
N SER A 102 20.55 -14.78 -14.51
CA SER A 102 21.42 -13.61 -14.69
C SER A 102 20.77 -12.30 -14.31
N TYR A 103 19.98 -12.28 -13.23
CA TYR A 103 19.51 -11.02 -12.65
C TYR A 103 20.63 -10.33 -11.87
N PRO A 104 20.86 -9.01 -12.08
CA PRO A 104 22.00 -8.30 -11.50
C PRO A 104 21.90 -8.12 -9.97
N HIS A 105 20.69 -8.08 -9.42
CA HIS A 105 20.44 -7.93 -8.00
C HIS A 105 19.09 -8.55 -7.58
N TRP A 106 18.85 -8.69 -6.30
CA TRP A 106 17.68 -9.39 -5.73
C TRP A 106 16.32 -8.81 -6.16
N LEU A 107 16.27 -7.51 -6.47
CA LEU A 107 15.02 -6.80 -6.82
C LEU A 107 14.75 -6.79 -8.34
N ALA A 108 15.76 -7.07 -9.18
CA ALA A 108 15.68 -6.91 -10.64
C ALA A 108 14.53 -7.74 -11.27
N SER A 109 14.31 -8.97 -10.83
CA SER A 109 13.21 -9.81 -11.33
C SER A 109 11.83 -9.20 -11.00
N ARG A 110 11.68 -8.55 -9.84
CA ARG A 110 10.47 -7.86 -9.44
C ARG A 110 10.26 -6.58 -10.25
N ASN A 111 11.32 -5.78 -10.43
CA ASN A 111 11.25 -4.57 -11.24
C ASN A 111 10.85 -4.90 -12.68
N LEU A 112 11.41 -5.97 -13.25
CA LEU A 112 11.00 -6.46 -14.57
C LEU A 112 9.53 -6.90 -14.61
N ALA A 113 9.03 -7.59 -13.58
CA ALA A 113 7.64 -8.02 -13.49
C ALA A 113 6.68 -6.84 -13.31
N ASN A 114 7.10 -5.78 -12.64
CA ASN A 114 6.36 -4.53 -12.45
C ASN A 114 6.53 -3.55 -13.63
N GLU A 115 7.34 -3.94 -14.63
CA GLU A 115 7.69 -3.12 -15.80
C GLU A 115 8.37 -1.78 -15.46
N ALA A 116 8.86 -1.61 -14.22
CA ALA A 116 9.59 -0.45 -13.76
C ALA A 116 11.10 -0.59 -14.03
N SER A 117 11.77 0.51 -14.35
CA SER A 117 13.23 0.54 -14.45
C SER A 117 13.89 0.48 -13.07
N ASP A 118 15.10 -0.06 -12.98
CA ASP A 118 15.87 -0.07 -11.75
C ASP A 118 16.13 1.37 -11.26
N GLU A 119 16.38 2.29 -12.18
CA GLU A 119 16.60 3.70 -11.91
C GLU A 119 15.40 4.35 -11.24
N SER A 120 14.19 4.14 -11.76
CA SER A 120 12.96 4.72 -11.19
C SER A 120 12.66 4.16 -9.80
N VAL A 121 12.88 2.86 -9.60
CA VAL A 121 12.68 2.21 -8.30
C VAL A 121 13.70 2.68 -7.27
N MET A 122 14.97 2.82 -7.66
CA MET A 122 16.00 3.34 -6.75
C MET A 122 15.77 4.82 -6.42
N ALA A 123 15.36 5.65 -7.40
CA ALA A 123 15.00 7.04 -7.16
C ALA A 123 13.86 7.18 -6.14
N LEU A 124 12.81 6.36 -6.26
CA LEU A 124 11.73 6.29 -5.28
C LEU A 124 12.23 5.91 -3.87
N ILE A 125 12.99 4.81 -3.77
CA ILE A 125 13.49 4.30 -2.47
C ILE A 125 14.31 5.38 -1.77
N GLU A 126 15.21 6.04 -2.49
CA GLU A 126 16.05 7.11 -1.95
C GLU A 126 15.25 8.34 -1.56
N ALA A 127 14.28 8.76 -2.39
CA ALA A 127 13.42 9.90 -2.08
C ALA A 127 12.65 9.68 -0.78
N VAL A 128 11.99 8.53 -0.60
CA VAL A 128 11.22 8.23 0.61
C VAL A 128 12.12 8.14 1.85
N ARG A 129 13.27 7.48 1.74
CA ARG A 129 14.21 7.35 2.87
C ARG A 129 14.76 8.69 3.34
N ARG A 130 15.04 9.62 2.42
CA ARG A 130 15.46 10.99 2.78
C ARG A 130 14.40 11.74 3.58
N ARG A 131 13.12 11.35 3.46
CA ARG A 131 11.98 12.02 4.10
C ARG A 131 11.44 11.26 5.31
N TYR A 132 12.24 10.45 5.98
CA TYR A 132 11.85 9.80 7.24
C TYR A 132 11.62 10.81 8.40
N ASP A 133 11.92 12.10 8.20
CA ASP A 133 11.47 13.18 9.07
C ASP A 133 9.93 13.27 9.13
N VAL A 134 9.23 13.02 8.02
CA VAL A 134 7.77 13.11 7.93
C VAL A 134 7.07 12.11 8.86
N PRO A 135 7.32 10.77 8.79
CA PRO A 135 6.69 9.84 9.73
C PRO A 135 7.09 10.11 11.18
N ARG A 136 8.31 10.56 11.46
CA ARG A 136 8.74 10.90 12.83
C ARG A 136 7.94 12.07 13.40
N ARG A 137 7.73 13.14 12.62
CA ARG A 137 6.89 14.27 12.99
C ARG A 137 5.43 13.84 13.20
N TRP A 138 4.91 13.03 12.27
CA TRP A 138 3.53 12.52 12.40
C TRP A 138 3.34 11.73 13.69
N TYR A 139 4.23 10.76 14.00
CA TYR A 139 4.09 9.96 15.21
C TYR A 139 4.28 10.79 16.48
N ALA A 140 5.13 11.80 16.48
CA ALA A 140 5.24 12.76 17.59
C ALA A 140 3.95 13.59 17.77
N LEU A 141 3.34 14.06 16.69
CA LEU A 141 2.05 14.74 16.70
C LEU A 141 0.94 13.81 17.18
N LYS A 142 0.87 12.60 16.65
CA LYS A 142 -0.13 11.60 17.03
C LYS A 142 -0.06 11.26 18.52
N ALA A 143 1.15 11.13 19.09
CA ALA A 143 1.33 10.93 20.53
C ALA A 143 0.63 12.03 21.35
N LYS A 144 0.81 13.30 20.98
CA LYS A 144 0.14 14.45 21.62
C LYS A 144 -1.38 14.36 21.47
N LEU A 145 -1.87 14.05 20.27
CA LEU A 145 -3.30 13.99 19.97
C LEU A 145 -4.03 12.88 20.74
N ILE A 146 -3.39 11.73 20.96
CA ILE A 146 -3.99 10.63 21.76
C ILE A 146 -3.61 10.70 23.25
N GLY A 147 -2.89 11.76 23.68
CA GLY A 147 -2.62 12.01 25.10
C GLY A 147 -1.56 11.10 25.73
N VAL A 148 -0.57 10.64 24.96
CA VAL A 148 0.54 9.81 25.49
C VAL A 148 1.87 10.55 25.33
N PRO A 149 2.83 10.33 26.26
CA PRO A 149 4.13 11.00 26.19
C PRO A 149 4.95 10.59 24.96
N LYS A 150 4.82 9.34 24.52
CA LYS A 150 5.44 8.75 23.34
C LYS A 150 4.62 7.56 22.86
N LEU A 151 4.51 7.37 21.55
CA LEU A 151 3.87 6.17 20.98
C LEU A 151 4.76 4.96 21.21
N ALA A 152 4.12 3.82 21.52
CA ALA A 152 4.73 2.51 21.33
C ALA A 152 4.36 1.93 19.95
N ASP A 153 5.02 0.88 19.53
CA ASP A 153 4.77 0.20 18.26
C ASP A 153 3.31 -0.28 18.12
N TYR A 154 2.64 -0.63 19.22
CA TYR A 154 1.21 -0.99 19.26
C TYR A 154 0.26 0.22 19.21
N ASP A 155 0.75 1.46 19.39
CA ASP A 155 -0.07 2.66 19.31
C ASP A 155 -0.20 3.22 17.88
N ARG A 156 0.62 2.75 16.93
CA ARG A 156 0.70 3.32 15.58
C ARG A 156 -0.62 3.31 14.81
N MET A 157 -1.45 2.30 15.07
CA MET A 157 -2.77 2.14 14.43
C MET A 157 -3.92 2.67 15.29
N ALA A 158 -3.63 3.27 16.45
CA ALA A 158 -4.66 3.86 17.31
C ALA A 158 -5.44 4.95 16.55
N PRO A 159 -6.77 5.03 16.68
CA PRO A 159 -7.53 6.12 16.12
C PRO A 159 -7.21 7.41 16.89
N VAL A 160 -7.02 8.51 16.16
CA VAL A 160 -6.79 9.83 16.77
C VAL A 160 -8.10 10.47 17.19
N PHE A 161 -9.16 10.25 16.40
CA PHE A 161 -10.51 10.77 16.64
C PHE A 161 -11.54 9.66 16.53
N GLN A 162 -12.63 9.77 17.28
CA GLN A 162 -13.82 8.97 17.01
C GLN A 162 -14.57 9.59 15.84
N GLU A 163 -14.95 8.76 14.87
CA GLU A 163 -15.66 9.21 13.69
C GLU A 163 -17.17 9.27 13.96
N ASP A 164 -17.72 10.48 14.01
CA ASP A 164 -19.16 10.69 14.21
C ASP A 164 -19.92 11.05 12.90
N LEU A 165 -19.18 11.30 11.80
CA LEU A 165 -19.78 11.65 10.52
C LEU A 165 -20.18 10.40 9.74
N THR A 166 -21.45 10.35 9.38
CA THR A 166 -22.01 9.30 8.54
C THR A 166 -22.45 9.86 7.20
N PHE A 167 -22.24 9.08 6.14
CA PHE A 167 -22.67 9.40 4.78
C PHE A 167 -23.57 8.28 4.28
N SER A 168 -24.82 8.54 3.98
CA SER A 168 -25.64 7.59 3.27
C SER A 168 -25.01 7.25 1.92
N PHE A 169 -25.33 6.10 1.38
CA PHE A 169 -24.83 5.70 0.04
C PHE A 169 -25.22 6.73 -1.04
N GLY A 170 -26.40 7.37 -0.91
CA GLY A 170 -26.86 8.42 -1.81
C GLY A 170 -25.99 9.68 -1.75
N GLU A 171 -25.71 10.17 -0.55
CA GLU A 171 -24.84 11.34 -0.36
C GLU A 171 -23.42 11.08 -0.85
N ALA A 172 -22.86 9.91 -0.55
CA ALA A 172 -21.55 9.49 -1.05
C ALA A 172 -21.51 9.44 -2.58
N ARG A 173 -22.54 8.85 -3.19
CA ARG A 173 -22.69 8.80 -4.65
C ARG A 173 -22.67 10.20 -5.28
N GLU A 174 -23.50 11.11 -4.79
CA GLU A 174 -23.57 12.48 -5.33
C GLU A 174 -22.23 13.20 -5.18
N LEU A 175 -21.62 13.15 -3.97
CA LEU A 175 -20.32 13.76 -3.73
C LEU A 175 -19.24 13.26 -4.68
N VAL A 176 -19.16 11.94 -4.86
CA VAL A 176 -18.15 11.31 -5.74
C VAL A 176 -18.42 11.65 -7.20
N LEU A 177 -19.67 11.54 -7.67
CA LEU A 177 -20.03 11.86 -9.05
C LEU A 177 -19.77 13.33 -9.38
N ASP A 178 -20.18 14.25 -8.53
CA ASP A 178 -19.95 15.69 -8.71
C ASP A 178 -18.45 16.01 -8.74
N THR A 179 -17.65 15.27 -7.97
CA THR A 179 -16.20 15.46 -7.94
C THR A 179 -15.56 15.02 -9.26
N TYR A 180 -15.91 13.83 -9.75
CA TYR A 180 -15.39 13.35 -11.04
C TYR A 180 -15.88 14.18 -12.23
N GLU A 181 -17.13 14.66 -12.21
CA GLU A 181 -17.70 15.57 -13.21
C GLU A 181 -16.96 16.92 -13.24
N ALA A 182 -16.72 17.49 -12.06
CA ALA A 182 -15.96 18.75 -11.92
C ALA A 182 -14.51 18.63 -12.37
N PHE A 183 -13.88 17.45 -12.19
CA PHE A 183 -12.54 17.19 -12.71
C PHE A 183 -12.56 17.11 -14.25
N ALA A 184 -13.43 16.27 -14.83
CA ALA A 184 -13.54 16.12 -16.27
C ALA A 184 -14.94 15.57 -16.63
N PRO A 185 -15.67 16.18 -17.59
CA PRO A 185 -16.98 15.69 -18.00
C PRO A 185 -16.98 14.23 -18.47
N GLU A 186 -15.88 13.77 -19.08
CA GLU A 186 -15.73 12.37 -19.49
C GLU A 186 -15.60 11.43 -18.28
N ALA A 187 -14.85 11.81 -17.26
CA ALA A 187 -14.73 11.04 -16.03
C ALA A 187 -16.09 10.93 -15.32
N GLY A 188 -16.82 12.03 -15.21
CA GLY A 188 -18.19 12.04 -14.69
C GLY A 188 -19.15 11.18 -15.50
N ARG A 189 -19.09 11.24 -16.82
CA ARG A 189 -19.90 10.40 -17.70
C ARG A 189 -19.65 8.91 -17.50
N VAL A 190 -18.39 8.50 -17.40
CA VAL A 190 -18.01 7.10 -17.20
C VAL A 190 -18.42 6.62 -15.80
N THR A 191 -18.08 7.36 -14.74
CA THR A 191 -18.38 6.96 -13.37
C THR A 191 -19.88 6.92 -13.08
N ARG A 192 -20.68 7.80 -13.69
CA ARG A 192 -22.16 7.78 -13.60
C ARG A 192 -22.78 6.47 -14.09
N ARG A 193 -22.18 5.81 -15.10
CA ARG A 193 -22.65 4.52 -15.62
C ARG A 193 -22.57 3.41 -14.57
N PHE A 194 -21.58 3.43 -13.70
CA PHE A 194 -21.45 2.42 -12.63
C PHE A 194 -22.67 2.37 -11.73
N PHE A 195 -23.29 3.52 -11.47
CA PHE A 195 -24.52 3.61 -10.68
C PHE A 195 -25.78 3.36 -11.53
N ALA A 196 -25.86 3.97 -12.71
CA ALA A 196 -27.05 3.88 -13.57
C ALA A 196 -27.26 2.46 -14.12
N GLU A 197 -26.18 1.73 -14.39
CA GLU A 197 -26.21 0.38 -14.99
C GLU A 197 -25.97 -0.74 -13.92
N ASN A 198 -25.94 -0.38 -12.63
CA ASN A 198 -25.80 -1.31 -11.49
C ASN A 198 -24.50 -2.15 -11.52
N TRP A 199 -23.34 -1.52 -11.78
CA TRP A 199 -22.04 -2.20 -11.81
C TRP A 199 -21.36 -2.27 -10.44
N ILE A 200 -22.05 -1.81 -9.38
CA ILE A 200 -21.53 -1.72 -8.01
C ILE A 200 -22.34 -2.65 -7.08
N ASP A 201 -21.64 -3.57 -6.40
CA ASP A 201 -22.18 -4.34 -5.29
C ASP A 201 -21.72 -3.72 -3.95
N ALA A 202 -22.54 -2.85 -3.35
CA ALA A 202 -22.18 -2.08 -2.16
C ALA A 202 -22.59 -2.69 -0.80
N PRO A 203 -23.77 -3.37 -0.64
CA PRO A 203 -24.24 -3.77 0.68
C PRO A 203 -23.37 -4.82 1.36
N VAL A 204 -23.18 -4.70 2.68
CA VAL A 204 -22.62 -5.77 3.52
C VAL A 204 -23.61 -6.91 3.63
N ARG A 205 -23.15 -8.16 3.44
CA ARG A 205 -23.97 -9.37 3.51
C ARG A 205 -23.20 -10.53 4.15
N PRO A 206 -23.88 -11.50 4.79
CA PRO A 206 -23.24 -12.73 5.24
C PRO A 206 -22.52 -13.45 4.09
N ASN A 207 -21.35 -13.99 4.35
CA ASN A 207 -20.48 -14.70 3.40
C ASN A 207 -19.95 -13.85 2.23
N LYS A 208 -20.17 -12.55 2.21
CA LYS A 208 -19.52 -11.63 1.26
C LYS A 208 -18.07 -11.42 1.70
N ARG A 209 -17.14 -11.48 0.74
CA ARG A 209 -15.72 -11.18 0.99
C ARG A 209 -15.57 -9.76 1.54
N GLY A 210 -14.71 -9.59 2.55
CA GLY A 210 -14.35 -8.27 3.08
C GLY A 210 -13.48 -7.46 2.13
N GLY A 211 -13.33 -6.17 2.43
CA GLY A 211 -12.57 -5.21 1.61
C GLY A 211 -13.40 -4.63 0.48
N ALA A 212 -12.72 -4.04 -0.50
CA ALA A 212 -13.26 -3.50 -1.74
C ALA A 212 -12.34 -3.86 -2.91
N PHE A 213 -12.86 -3.88 -4.12
CA PHE A 213 -12.05 -4.04 -5.33
C PHE A 213 -12.83 -3.63 -6.58
N CYS A 214 -12.10 -3.24 -7.61
CA CYS A 214 -12.60 -3.15 -8.99
C CYS A 214 -12.04 -4.30 -9.82
N SER A 215 -12.92 -5.05 -10.49
CA SER A 215 -12.55 -6.09 -11.45
C SER A 215 -12.68 -5.57 -12.87
N TYR A 216 -11.59 -5.57 -13.62
CA TYR A 216 -11.58 -5.12 -15.02
C TYR A 216 -12.26 -6.12 -15.95
N THR A 217 -12.29 -7.41 -15.57
CA THR A 217 -12.82 -8.52 -16.35
C THR A 217 -12.14 -8.66 -17.72
N VAL A 218 -12.87 -8.48 -18.80
CA VAL A 218 -12.33 -8.49 -20.19
C VAL A 218 -12.90 -7.30 -20.97
N PRO A 219 -12.21 -6.83 -22.04
CA PRO A 219 -12.64 -5.64 -22.78
C PRO A 219 -14.05 -5.68 -23.37
N SER A 220 -14.63 -6.87 -23.55
CA SER A 220 -15.99 -7.04 -24.11
C SER A 220 -17.11 -6.84 -23.10
N VAL A 221 -16.80 -6.71 -21.79
CA VAL A 221 -17.75 -6.44 -20.73
C VAL A 221 -17.30 -5.25 -19.89
N HIS A 222 -18.20 -4.69 -19.08
CA HIS A 222 -17.87 -3.58 -18.20
C HIS A 222 -17.10 -4.02 -16.95
N PRO A 223 -16.37 -3.11 -16.31
CA PRO A 223 -15.78 -3.36 -14.98
C PRO A 223 -16.87 -3.56 -13.92
N TYR A 224 -16.54 -4.26 -12.83
CA TYR A 224 -17.40 -4.42 -11.66
C TYR A 224 -16.69 -3.88 -10.43
N VAL A 225 -17.43 -3.15 -9.58
CA VAL A 225 -16.94 -2.66 -8.29
C VAL A 225 -17.65 -3.40 -7.16
N MET A 226 -16.87 -3.93 -6.23
CA MET A 226 -17.36 -4.52 -4.99
C MET A 226 -16.94 -3.63 -3.82
N LEU A 227 -17.91 -3.25 -2.99
CA LEU A 227 -17.72 -2.48 -1.75
C LEU A 227 -18.33 -3.25 -0.58
N ASN A 228 -17.95 -2.87 0.64
CA ASN A 228 -18.68 -3.19 1.86
C ASN A 228 -19.02 -1.86 2.56
N TYR A 229 -20.06 -1.20 2.07
CA TYR A 229 -20.42 0.15 2.47
C TYR A 229 -21.16 0.16 3.82
N THR A 230 -20.62 0.86 4.82
CA THR A 230 -21.13 0.94 6.20
C THR A 230 -21.45 2.38 6.63
N ALA A 231 -21.57 3.29 5.68
CA ALA A 231 -21.89 4.70 5.86
C ALA A 231 -20.84 5.54 6.62
N ARG A 232 -19.60 5.08 6.67
CA ARG A 232 -18.48 5.83 7.25
C ARG A 232 -17.83 6.74 6.19
N ARG A 233 -17.18 7.81 6.64
CA ARG A 233 -16.39 8.69 5.77
C ARG A 233 -15.35 7.92 4.93
N ARG A 234 -14.67 6.96 5.53
CA ARG A 234 -13.73 6.07 4.84
C ARG A 234 -14.37 5.34 3.66
N ASP A 235 -15.65 4.96 3.76
CA ASP A 235 -16.33 4.24 2.68
C ASP A 235 -16.56 5.13 1.46
N VAL A 236 -16.70 6.47 1.67
CA VAL A 236 -16.78 7.46 0.58
C VAL A 236 -15.46 7.51 -0.19
N LEU A 237 -14.33 7.57 0.53
CA LEU A 237 -13.00 7.57 -0.08
C LEU A 237 -12.72 6.24 -0.80
N THR A 238 -13.12 5.11 -0.20
CA THR A 238 -13.03 3.79 -0.83
C THR A 238 -13.88 3.73 -2.10
N MET A 239 -15.10 4.27 -2.10
CA MET A 239 -15.94 4.36 -3.31
C MET A 239 -15.24 5.18 -4.41
N ALA A 240 -14.67 6.31 -4.07
CA ALA A 240 -13.91 7.13 -5.02
C ALA A 240 -12.69 6.38 -5.58
N HIS A 241 -11.98 5.67 -4.73
CA HIS A 241 -10.82 4.83 -5.08
C HIS A 241 -11.22 3.74 -6.11
N GLU A 242 -12.22 2.93 -5.80
CA GLU A 242 -12.65 1.83 -6.68
C GLU A 242 -13.25 2.35 -7.99
N LEU A 243 -13.93 3.49 -7.96
CA LEU A 243 -14.41 4.15 -9.18
C LEU A 243 -13.26 4.73 -10.01
N GLY A 244 -12.16 5.13 -9.40
CA GLY A 244 -10.93 5.49 -10.11
C GLY A 244 -10.37 4.32 -10.91
N HIS A 245 -10.27 3.14 -10.30
CA HIS A 245 -9.95 1.91 -11.03
C HIS A 245 -10.96 1.62 -12.14
N GLY A 246 -12.26 1.81 -11.87
CA GLY A 246 -13.32 1.63 -12.84
C GLY A 246 -13.21 2.58 -14.03
N LEU A 247 -12.90 3.84 -13.79
CA LEU A 247 -12.64 4.84 -14.83
C LEU A 247 -11.44 4.43 -15.70
N HIS A 248 -10.34 4.03 -15.06
CA HIS A 248 -9.13 3.55 -15.75
C HIS A 248 -9.45 2.34 -16.64
N ALA A 249 -10.11 1.33 -16.07
CA ALA A 249 -10.50 0.13 -16.80
C ALA A 249 -11.39 0.45 -18.02
N ALA A 250 -12.37 1.34 -17.86
CA ALA A 250 -13.30 1.72 -18.93
C ALA A 250 -12.60 2.51 -20.06
N LEU A 251 -11.68 3.44 -19.70
CA LEU A 251 -10.91 4.19 -20.68
C LEU A 251 -9.92 3.32 -21.44
N ALA A 252 -9.33 2.31 -20.78
CA ALA A 252 -8.34 1.40 -21.36
C ALA A 252 -8.97 0.25 -22.18
N GLN A 253 -10.30 0.05 -22.16
CA GLN A 253 -10.97 -1.02 -22.94
C GLN A 253 -10.54 -1.13 -24.40
N PRO A 254 -10.37 0.00 -25.16
CA PRO A 254 -9.95 -0.06 -26.55
C PRO A 254 -8.58 -0.69 -26.79
N GLN A 255 -7.74 -0.81 -25.75
CA GLN A 255 -6.42 -1.42 -25.86
C GLN A 255 -6.48 -2.96 -25.97
N GLY A 256 -7.66 -3.55 -25.80
CA GLY A 256 -7.85 -5.00 -25.93
C GLY A 256 -7.31 -5.81 -24.75
N VAL A 257 -7.47 -7.12 -24.84
CA VAL A 257 -7.21 -8.07 -23.72
C VAL A 257 -5.78 -8.05 -23.20
N TYR A 258 -4.80 -7.69 -24.03
CA TYR A 258 -3.39 -7.70 -23.64
C TYR A 258 -2.94 -6.42 -22.94
N HIS A 259 -3.65 -5.30 -23.12
CA HIS A 259 -3.20 -3.99 -22.67
C HIS A 259 -4.26 -3.17 -21.93
N GLN A 260 -5.45 -3.73 -21.67
CA GLN A 260 -6.43 -3.09 -20.80
C GLN A 260 -5.93 -3.01 -19.36
N GLY A 261 -5.30 -4.09 -18.87
CA GLY A 261 -4.69 -4.11 -17.55
C GLY A 261 -3.36 -3.35 -17.52
N THR A 262 -3.09 -2.67 -16.43
CA THR A 262 -1.85 -1.93 -16.19
C THR A 262 -0.90 -2.70 -15.29
N PRO A 263 0.42 -2.46 -15.39
CA PRO A 263 1.37 -2.90 -14.37
C PRO A 263 1.00 -2.38 -12.98
N LEU A 264 1.38 -3.10 -11.92
CA LEU A 264 1.07 -2.74 -10.53
C LEU A 264 1.56 -1.34 -10.15
N THR A 265 2.65 -0.88 -10.72
CA THR A 265 3.21 0.46 -10.54
C THR A 265 2.30 1.58 -11.03
N LEU A 266 1.40 1.29 -11.97
CA LEU A 266 0.45 2.24 -12.55
C LEU A 266 -0.99 1.99 -12.11
N ALA A 267 -1.26 0.86 -11.46
CA ALA A 267 -2.62 0.46 -11.11
C ALA A 267 -3.34 1.52 -10.26
N GLU A 268 -2.61 2.14 -9.33
CA GLU A 268 -3.15 3.13 -8.40
C GLU A 268 -3.21 4.57 -8.96
N THR A 269 -2.79 4.79 -10.20
CA THR A 269 -2.72 6.15 -10.77
C THR A 269 -4.09 6.84 -10.81
N ALA A 270 -5.15 6.11 -11.14
CA ALA A 270 -6.49 6.67 -11.22
C ALA A 270 -7.24 6.59 -9.88
N SER A 271 -7.05 5.52 -9.12
CA SER A 271 -7.75 5.28 -7.86
C SER A 271 -7.34 6.29 -6.77
N VAL A 272 -6.03 6.42 -6.51
CA VAL A 272 -5.52 7.38 -5.52
C VAL A 272 -5.72 8.82 -5.97
N PHE A 273 -5.67 9.10 -7.29
CA PHE A 273 -5.97 10.42 -7.81
C PHE A 273 -7.44 10.81 -7.56
N GLY A 274 -8.39 9.92 -7.89
CA GLY A 274 -9.81 10.14 -7.64
C GLY A 274 -10.15 10.26 -6.16
N GLU A 275 -9.56 9.39 -5.33
CA GLU A 275 -9.64 9.47 -3.88
C GLU A 275 -9.13 10.83 -3.36
N THR A 276 -8.02 11.35 -3.92
CA THR A 276 -7.45 12.64 -3.53
C THR A 276 -8.38 13.79 -3.91
N LEU A 277 -9.00 13.78 -5.08
CA LEU A 277 -9.99 14.78 -5.47
C LEU A 277 -11.16 14.86 -4.48
N VAL A 278 -11.69 13.70 -4.07
CA VAL A 278 -12.81 13.62 -3.12
C VAL A 278 -12.35 14.03 -1.71
N PHE A 279 -11.16 13.63 -1.29
CA PHE A 279 -10.57 14.04 -0.01
C PHE A 279 -10.43 15.57 0.09
N GLU A 280 -9.90 16.23 -0.92
CA GLU A 280 -9.74 17.70 -0.92
C GLU A 280 -11.10 18.41 -0.86
N ARG A 281 -12.11 17.86 -1.52
CA ARG A 281 -13.48 18.39 -1.45
C ARG A 281 -14.09 18.22 -0.06
N LEU A 282 -13.89 17.07 0.59
CA LEU A 282 -14.29 16.86 1.97
C LEU A 282 -13.57 17.82 2.93
N LEU A 283 -12.27 18.02 2.73
CA LEU A 283 -11.45 18.91 3.55
C LEU A 283 -11.91 20.38 3.41
N ALA A 284 -12.24 20.80 2.19
CA ALA A 284 -12.76 22.15 1.93
C ALA A 284 -14.17 22.36 2.50
N ALA A 285 -14.99 21.31 2.57
CA ALA A 285 -16.35 21.33 3.11
C ALA A 285 -16.43 21.19 4.63
N ALA A 286 -15.30 20.93 5.31
CA ALA A 286 -15.29 20.73 6.76
C ALA A 286 -15.67 22.01 7.52
N ASP A 287 -16.65 21.90 8.45
CA ASP A 287 -17.26 23.01 9.16
C ASP A 287 -16.34 23.68 10.19
N ASN A 288 -15.40 22.92 10.75
CA ASN A 288 -14.53 23.37 11.82
C ASN A 288 -13.15 22.70 11.79
N ASP A 289 -12.24 23.20 12.62
CA ASP A 289 -10.85 22.76 12.68
C ASP A 289 -10.69 21.31 13.21
N ASP A 290 -11.60 20.85 14.07
CA ASP A 290 -11.58 19.46 14.57
C ASP A 290 -11.91 18.47 13.45
N GLN A 291 -12.88 18.77 12.61
CA GLN A 291 -13.19 17.95 11.43
C GLN A 291 -12.03 17.95 10.42
N ARG A 292 -11.41 19.12 10.18
CA ARG A 292 -10.23 19.22 9.30
C ARG A 292 -9.07 18.40 9.83
N LEU A 293 -8.78 18.52 11.13
CA LEU A 293 -7.70 17.75 11.76
C LEU A 293 -7.99 16.24 11.73
N SER A 294 -9.24 15.83 11.93
CA SER A 294 -9.65 14.43 11.83
C SER A 294 -9.42 13.85 10.42
N LEU A 295 -9.81 14.61 9.38
CA LEU A 295 -9.56 14.23 7.97
C LEU A 295 -8.06 14.09 7.67
N LEU A 296 -7.28 15.10 8.08
CA LEU A 296 -5.83 15.09 7.89
C LEU A 296 -5.15 13.93 8.64
N ALA A 297 -5.59 13.64 9.87
CA ALA A 297 -5.04 12.55 10.67
C ALA A 297 -5.27 11.18 9.99
N GLU A 298 -6.48 10.92 9.48
CA GLU A 298 -6.80 9.70 8.74
C GLU A 298 -5.95 9.58 7.45
N ARG A 299 -5.82 10.66 6.69
CA ARG A 299 -5.01 10.71 5.48
C ARG A 299 -3.52 10.47 5.76
N LEU A 300 -3.01 11.07 6.82
CA LEU A 300 -1.61 10.89 7.25
C LEU A 300 -1.36 9.45 7.71
N ASP A 301 -2.23 8.85 8.53
CA ASP A 301 -2.10 7.44 8.93
C ASP A 301 -2.06 6.52 7.71
N ALA A 302 -2.92 6.74 6.72
CA ALA A 302 -2.90 5.98 5.47
C ALA A 302 -1.59 6.17 4.70
N SER A 303 -1.08 7.40 4.60
CA SER A 303 0.19 7.70 3.93
C SER A 303 1.39 7.08 4.65
N MET A 304 1.41 7.11 6.00
CA MET A 304 2.44 6.42 6.79
C MET A 304 2.44 4.91 6.53
N ALA A 305 1.26 4.29 6.46
CA ALA A 305 1.12 2.86 6.22
C ALA A 305 1.53 2.47 4.79
N THR A 306 1.15 3.25 3.79
CA THR A 306 1.30 2.89 2.36
C THR A 306 2.65 3.31 1.79
N VAL A 307 3.22 4.44 2.23
CA VAL A 307 4.50 4.95 1.70
C VAL A 307 5.65 4.54 2.63
N PHE A 308 5.67 5.05 3.83
CA PHE A 308 6.85 4.98 4.70
C PHE A 308 7.05 3.58 5.31
N ARG A 309 5.98 2.96 5.82
CA ARG A 309 6.06 1.61 6.37
C ARG A 309 6.40 0.58 5.30
N GLN A 310 5.82 0.68 4.11
CA GLN A 310 6.17 -0.23 3.02
C GLN A 310 7.63 -0.06 2.59
N MET A 311 8.15 1.16 2.63
CA MET A 311 9.56 1.41 2.33
C MET A 311 10.49 0.87 3.41
N SER A 312 10.11 0.92 4.70
CA SER A 312 10.89 0.26 5.76
C SER A 312 10.86 -1.27 5.63
N MET A 313 9.76 -1.86 5.16
CA MET A 313 9.67 -3.28 4.81
C MET A 313 10.57 -3.63 3.62
N ASN A 314 10.60 -2.80 2.57
CA ASN A 314 11.52 -2.98 1.46
C ASN A 314 12.98 -2.91 1.93
N ARG A 315 13.28 -2.01 2.87
CA ARG A 315 14.61 -1.93 3.51
C ARG A 315 14.98 -3.22 4.24
N PHE A 316 14.04 -3.81 4.97
CA PHE A 316 14.21 -5.11 5.61
C PHE A 316 14.49 -6.21 4.59
N GLU A 317 13.68 -6.33 3.53
CA GLU A 317 13.92 -7.31 2.47
C GLU A 317 15.31 -7.12 1.84
N HIS A 318 15.72 -5.88 1.58
CA HIS A 318 17.06 -5.59 1.06
C HIS A 318 18.16 -6.11 1.99
N LEU A 319 18.02 -5.87 3.29
CA LEU A 319 18.97 -6.37 4.28
C LEU A 319 19.00 -7.90 4.30
N ILE A 320 17.85 -8.55 4.33
CA ILE A 320 17.74 -10.01 4.34
C ILE A 320 18.36 -10.63 3.08
N HIS A 321 17.95 -10.17 1.89
CA HIS A 321 18.43 -10.73 0.63
C HIS A 321 19.93 -10.50 0.43
N THR A 322 20.47 -9.38 0.90
CA THR A 322 21.91 -9.09 0.83
C THR A 322 22.68 -9.93 1.85
N ARG A 323 22.29 -9.87 3.13
CA ARG A 323 23.01 -10.58 4.21
C ARG A 323 22.95 -12.09 4.03
N ARG A 324 21.82 -12.65 3.58
CA ARG A 324 21.72 -14.08 3.29
C ARG A 324 22.72 -14.55 2.25
N ARG A 325 23.04 -13.69 1.26
CA ARG A 325 24.06 -13.98 0.22
C ARG A 325 25.48 -13.87 0.76
N ASP A 326 25.72 -12.93 1.65
CA ASP A 326 27.05 -12.64 2.20
C ASP A 326 27.41 -13.53 3.41
N GLU A 327 26.46 -13.72 4.33
CA GLU A 327 26.69 -14.38 5.64
C GLU A 327 26.27 -15.86 5.63
N GLY A 328 25.53 -16.33 4.62
CA GLY A 328 24.94 -17.67 4.61
C GLY A 328 23.58 -17.71 5.32
N GLU A 329 23.22 -18.83 5.97
CA GLU A 329 21.95 -18.97 6.67
C GLU A 329 21.91 -18.04 7.89
N LEU A 330 20.83 -17.24 7.98
CA LEU A 330 20.64 -16.27 9.05
C LEU A 330 19.89 -16.91 10.24
N SER A 331 20.37 -16.71 11.46
CA SER A 331 19.60 -17.08 12.64
C SER A 331 18.33 -16.25 12.78
N THR A 332 17.33 -16.74 13.51
CA THR A 332 16.11 -15.97 13.82
C THR A 332 16.42 -14.68 14.56
N ASP A 333 17.45 -14.68 15.43
CA ASP A 333 17.91 -13.49 16.11
C ASP A 333 18.49 -12.47 15.12
N ARG A 334 19.31 -12.92 14.17
CA ARG A 334 19.88 -12.07 13.13
C ARG A 334 18.79 -11.45 12.25
N ILE A 335 17.78 -12.22 11.86
CA ILE A 335 16.63 -11.71 11.12
C ILE A 335 15.89 -10.66 11.94
N GLY A 336 15.68 -10.91 13.25
CA GLY A 336 15.07 -9.95 14.18
C GLY A 336 15.86 -8.64 14.32
N GLU A 337 17.19 -8.71 14.37
CA GLU A 337 18.05 -7.51 14.35
C GLU A 337 17.85 -6.69 13.06
N LEU A 338 17.89 -7.34 11.90
CA LEU A 338 17.72 -6.66 10.61
C LEU A 338 16.31 -6.06 10.47
N TRP A 339 15.30 -6.71 11.08
CA TRP A 339 13.95 -6.14 11.16
C TRP A 339 13.95 -4.87 12.00
N LEU A 340 14.49 -4.92 13.22
CA LEU A 340 14.57 -3.76 14.10
C LEU A 340 15.39 -2.62 13.47
N ASP A 341 16.51 -2.91 12.82
CA ASP A 341 17.32 -1.91 12.12
C ASP A 341 16.48 -1.14 11.10
N SER A 342 15.70 -1.87 10.28
CA SER A 342 14.87 -1.25 9.25
C SER A 342 13.73 -0.40 9.82
N GLN A 343 13.15 -0.82 10.94
CA GLN A 343 12.06 -0.09 11.61
C GLN A 343 12.60 1.14 12.34
N THR A 344 13.71 0.99 13.06
CA THR A 344 14.36 2.08 13.79
C THR A 344 14.88 3.16 12.83
N GLU A 345 15.38 2.78 11.64
CA GLU A 345 15.79 3.72 10.61
C GLU A 345 14.63 4.68 10.24
N MET A 346 13.38 4.20 10.18
CA MET A 346 12.21 5.01 9.88
C MET A 346 11.70 5.78 11.09
N TYR A 347 11.51 5.10 12.23
CA TYR A 347 10.88 5.71 13.40
C TYR A 347 11.78 6.70 14.14
N GLY A 348 13.10 6.50 14.11
CA GLY A 348 14.01 7.23 15.00
C GLY A 348 13.54 7.11 16.44
N ASP A 349 13.50 8.25 17.13
CA ASP A 349 13.05 8.33 18.53
C ASP A 349 11.53 8.57 18.70
N SER A 350 10.77 8.63 17.60
CA SER A 350 9.33 8.99 17.68
C SER A 350 8.43 7.85 18.16
N VAL A 351 8.88 6.60 18.05
CA VAL A 351 8.13 5.41 18.49
C VAL A 351 9.03 4.55 19.36
N GLU A 352 8.51 4.09 20.48
CA GLU A 352 9.13 3.08 21.32
C GLU A 352 8.83 1.69 20.75
N ILE A 353 9.88 0.93 20.44
CA ILE A 353 9.74 -0.42 19.90
C ILE A 353 9.81 -1.41 21.07
N SER A 354 8.76 -2.20 21.26
CA SER A 354 8.73 -3.24 22.29
C SER A 354 9.61 -4.44 21.92
N ASP A 355 10.10 -5.16 22.93
CA ASP A 355 10.97 -6.34 22.74
C ASP A 355 10.29 -7.41 21.86
N GLY A 356 8.98 -7.58 22.02
CA GLY A 356 8.20 -8.54 21.24
C GLY A 356 8.10 -8.21 19.76
N TYR A 357 8.29 -6.94 19.37
CA TYR A 357 8.18 -6.51 17.97
C TYR A 357 9.29 -7.08 17.06
N ARG A 358 10.41 -7.50 17.61
CA ARG A 358 11.54 -8.08 16.86
C ARG A 358 11.20 -9.30 16.02
N ILE A 359 10.11 -10.00 16.33
CA ILE A 359 9.68 -11.21 15.62
C ILE A 359 8.48 -11.02 14.70
N TRP A 360 7.95 -9.79 14.58
CA TRP A 360 6.74 -9.49 13.79
C TRP A 360 6.93 -9.58 12.28
N TRP A 361 8.15 -9.64 11.79
CA TRP A 361 8.43 -9.99 10.39
C TRP A 361 7.88 -11.38 10.03
N SER A 362 7.75 -12.27 11.01
CA SER A 362 7.57 -13.71 10.82
C SER A 362 6.15 -14.13 10.40
N TYR A 363 5.18 -13.21 10.38
CA TYR A 363 3.83 -13.49 9.89
C TYR A 363 3.49 -12.73 8.58
N ILE A 364 4.38 -11.86 8.10
CA ILE A 364 4.09 -11.00 6.95
C ILE A 364 4.17 -11.80 5.64
N PRO A 365 3.04 -12.02 4.94
CA PRO A 365 3.01 -12.90 3.78
C PRO A 365 3.74 -12.33 2.56
N HIS A 366 3.92 -11.02 2.46
CA HIS A 366 4.59 -10.37 1.32
C HIS A 366 6.01 -10.88 1.12
N PHE A 367 6.76 -11.05 2.20
CA PHE A 367 8.15 -11.50 2.15
C PHE A 367 8.31 -12.93 1.61
N ILE A 368 7.24 -13.71 1.73
CA ILE A 368 7.19 -15.13 1.35
C ILE A 368 6.61 -15.32 -0.06
N ASN A 369 5.46 -14.71 -0.32
CA ASN A 369 4.70 -14.94 -1.55
C ASN A 369 5.11 -14.03 -2.70
N THR A 370 5.59 -12.82 -2.39
CA THR A 370 5.86 -11.78 -3.39
C THR A 370 7.09 -10.95 -3.01
N PRO A 371 8.29 -11.56 -2.91
CA PRO A 371 9.50 -10.82 -2.52
C PRO A 371 9.72 -9.56 -3.37
N GLY A 372 10.09 -8.48 -2.70
CA GLY A 372 10.35 -7.19 -3.33
C GLY A 372 9.11 -6.41 -3.80
N TYR A 373 7.90 -6.90 -3.52
CA TYR A 373 6.66 -6.27 -3.97
C TYR A 373 6.35 -4.95 -3.27
N VAL A 374 6.70 -4.82 -1.99
CA VAL A 374 6.15 -3.78 -1.11
C VAL A 374 6.43 -2.33 -1.55
N TYR A 375 7.50 -2.08 -2.30
CA TYR A 375 7.75 -0.74 -2.84
C TYR A 375 6.66 -0.27 -3.82
N ALA A 376 5.96 -1.21 -4.47
CA ALA A 376 4.94 -0.89 -5.45
C ALA A 376 3.77 -0.09 -4.85
N TYR A 377 3.49 -0.26 -3.56
CA TYR A 377 2.50 0.56 -2.84
C TYR A 377 2.90 2.03 -2.81
N ALA A 378 4.14 2.32 -2.39
CA ALA A 378 4.66 3.68 -2.37
C ALA A 378 4.79 4.26 -3.79
N TYR A 379 5.19 3.42 -4.76
CA TYR A 379 5.31 3.82 -6.16
C TYR A 379 3.98 4.32 -6.71
N GLY A 380 2.92 3.53 -6.58
CA GLY A 380 1.59 3.89 -7.08
C GLY A 380 1.00 5.11 -6.38
N GLN A 381 1.12 5.18 -5.04
CA GLN A 381 0.61 6.33 -4.29
C GLN A 381 1.34 7.62 -4.63
N LEU A 382 2.67 7.63 -4.65
CA LEU A 382 3.44 8.83 -4.94
C LEU A 382 3.32 9.27 -6.39
N LEU A 383 3.19 8.31 -7.33
CA LEU A 383 2.90 8.64 -8.73
C LEU A 383 1.57 9.40 -8.86
N ALA A 384 0.52 8.91 -8.22
CA ALA A 384 -0.80 9.56 -8.24
C ALA A 384 -0.78 10.94 -7.56
N LEU A 385 -0.11 11.07 -6.41
CA LEU A 385 0.02 12.35 -5.71
C LEU A 385 0.85 13.36 -6.51
N SER A 386 1.91 12.92 -7.18
CA SER A 386 2.70 13.79 -8.05
C SER A 386 1.92 14.23 -9.31
N ALA A 387 1.10 13.32 -9.88
CA ALA A 387 0.17 13.67 -10.95
C ALA A 387 -0.89 14.68 -10.47
N TYR A 388 -1.43 14.50 -9.26
CA TYR A 388 -2.35 15.44 -8.64
C TYR A 388 -1.69 16.82 -8.41
N ARG A 389 -0.45 16.86 -7.94
CA ARG A 389 0.31 18.11 -7.79
C ARG A 389 0.45 18.84 -9.12
N ARG A 390 0.71 18.14 -10.21
CA ARG A 390 0.75 18.73 -11.55
C ARG A 390 -0.61 19.27 -11.99
N PHE A 391 -1.67 18.52 -11.74
CA PHE A 391 -3.03 19.00 -11.99
C PHE A 391 -3.30 20.33 -11.27
N THR A 392 -2.95 20.44 -9.99
CA THR A 392 -3.13 21.69 -9.24
C THR A 392 -2.30 22.86 -9.75
N GLN A 393 -1.17 22.60 -10.40
CA GLN A 393 -0.30 23.61 -10.99
C GLN A 393 -0.72 24.02 -12.40
N GLU A 394 -1.15 23.09 -13.23
CA GLU A 394 -1.42 23.28 -14.66
C GLU A 394 -2.92 23.47 -14.97
N GLY A 395 -3.80 23.12 -14.04
CA GLY A 395 -5.25 23.22 -14.18
C GLY A 395 -5.81 22.38 -15.32
N GLU A 396 -6.80 22.92 -16.05
CA GLU A 396 -7.52 22.22 -17.11
C GLU A 396 -6.61 21.70 -18.25
N SER A 397 -5.46 22.33 -18.48
CA SER A 397 -4.53 21.89 -19.52
C SER A 397 -3.88 20.52 -19.27
N PHE A 398 -3.88 20.05 -18.01
CA PHE A 398 -3.39 18.74 -17.61
C PHE A 398 -4.37 17.62 -17.98
N ILE A 399 -5.69 17.89 -17.92
CA ILE A 399 -6.75 16.88 -18.00
C ILE A 399 -6.68 16.01 -19.26
N PRO A 400 -6.57 16.56 -20.48
CA PRO A 400 -6.52 15.73 -21.69
C PRO A 400 -5.38 14.73 -21.71
N ARG A 401 -4.18 15.15 -21.23
CA ARG A 401 -3.00 14.29 -21.16
C ARG A 401 -3.16 13.19 -20.11
N TYR A 402 -3.78 13.52 -18.99
CA TYR A 402 -4.07 12.53 -17.95
C TYR A 402 -5.08 11.47 -18.43
N LEU A 403 -6.15 11.88 -19.11
CA LEU A 403 -7.10 10.93 -19.72
C LEU A 403 -6.44 10.08 -20.83
N GLU A 404 -5.50 10.64 -21.61
CA GLU A 404 -4.70 9.88 -22.59
C GLU A 404 -3.85 8.82 -21.89
N LEU A 405 -3.19 9.16 -20.76
CA LEU A 405 -2.44 8.21 -19.96
C LEU A 405 -3.33 7.05 -19.52
N LEU A 406 -4.52 7.32 -18.95
CA LEU A 406 -5.44 6.28 -18.51
C LEU A 406 -5.94 5.43 -19.70
N ALA A 407 -6.27 6.06 -20.81
CA ALA A 407 -6.74 5.36 -22.02
C ALA A 407 -5.68 4.47 -22.67
N ALA A 408 -4.39 4.74 -22.41
CA ALA A 408 -3.31 3.92 -22.90
C ALA A 408 -3.20 2.57 -22.18
N GLY A 409 -3.77 2.42 -20.97
CA GLY A 409 -3.70 1.18 -20.19
C GLY A 409 -2.29 0.68 -20.01
N GLY A 410 -2.03 -0.61 -20.25
CA GLY A 410 -0.69 -1.23 -20.21
C GLY A 410 -0.03 -1.34 -21.59
N SER A 411 -0.38 -0.49 -22.56
CA SER A 411 0.17 -0.58 -23.93
C SER A 411 1.59 0.00 -24.07
N ARG A 412 2.05 0.76 -23.07
CA ARG A 412 3.36 1.41 -23.02
C ARG A 412 4.03 1.15 -21.68
N SER A 413 5.34 1.39 -21.58
CA SER A 413 6.05 1.31 -20.29
C SER A 413 5.62 2.42 -19.33
N PRO A 414 5.81 2.26 -18.00
CA PRO A 414 5.53 3.32 -17.04
C PRO A 414 6.23 4.64 -17.36
N GLU A 415 7.46 4.59 -17.85
CA GLU A 415 8.24 5.77 -18.25
C GLU A 415 7.59 6.48 -19.46
N GLU A 416 7.18 5.71 -20.49
CA GLU A 416 6.50 6.27 -21.67
C GLU A 416 5.14 6.88 -21.30
N LEU A 417 4.40 6.25 -20.36
CA LEU A 417 3.15 6.76 -19.84
C LEU A 417 3.35 8.02 -18.99
N GLY A 418 4.38 8.04 -18.14
CA GLY A 418 4.77 9.22 -17.39
C GLY A 418 5.09 10.40 -18.30
N ALA A 419 5.78 10.17 -19.43
CA ALA A 419 6.12 11.19 -20.39
C ALA A 419 4.89 11.88 -21.03
N ILE A 420 3.74 11.21 -21.16
CA ILE A 420 2.47 11.81 -21.64
C ILE A 420 2.08 12.99 -20.76
N ILE A 421 2.21 12.85 -19.46
CA ILE A 421 1.90 13.91 -18.49
C ILE A 421 3.14 14.72 -18.10
N GLY A 422 4.23 14.58 -18.85
CA GLY A 422 5.48 15.34 -18.65
C GLY A 422 6.28 14.93 -17.42
N ILE A 423 6.22 13.67 -17.02
CA ILE A 423 6.89 13.11 -15.84
C ILE A 423 8.06 12.23 -16.28
N ASP A 424 9.21 12.40 -15.62
CA ASP A 424 10.35 11.49 -15.66
C ASP A 424 10.40 10.70 -14.35
N LEU A 425 10.11 9.41 -14.41
CA LEU A 425 10.08 8.53 -13.24
C LEU A 425 11.48 8.21 -12.67
N ALA A 426 12.53 8.44 -13.44
CA ALA A 426 13.92 8.29 -12.99
C ALA A 426 14.43 9.56 -12.28
N ASP A 427 13.72 10.69 -12.39
CA ASP A 427 14.06 11.93 -11.68
C ASP A 427 13.66 11.83 -10.20
N PRO A 428 14.61 11.89 -9.24
CA PRO A 428 14.29 11.95 -7.82
C PRO A 428 13.34 13.10 -7.44
N GLY A 429 13.43 14.25 -8.11
CA GLY A 429 12.59 15.42 -7.89
C GLY A 429 11.11 15.18 -8.18
N PHE A 430 10.80 14.22 -9.04
CA PHE A 430 9.43 13.79 -9.27
C PHE A 430 8.79 13.19 -8.02
N TRP A 431 9.50 12.27 -7.36
CA TRP A 431 9.02 11.62 -6.14
C TRP A 431 8.91 12.59 -4.96
N ASP A 432 9.81 13.57 -4.90
CA ASP A 432 9.78 14.63 -3.89
C ASP A 432 8.50 15.49 -3.98
N ALA A 433 7.92 15.67 -5.18
CA ALA A 433 6.67 16.39 -5.35
C ALA A 433 5.47 15.72 -4.66
N GLY A 434 5.36 14.39 -4.77
CA GLY A 434 4.34 13.61 -4.04
C GLY A 434 4.55 13.62 -2.53
N LEU A 435 5.81 13.51 -2.09
CA LEU A 435 6.18 13.58 -0.68
C LEU A 435 5.92 14.96 -0.08
N ALA A 436 6.07 16.05 -0.86
CA ALA A 436 5.78 17.40 -0.42
C ALA A 436 4.28 17.60 -0.11
N LEU A 437 3.37 16.95 -0.84
CA LEU A 437 1.94 16.99 -0.51
C LEU A 437 1.64 16.36 0.85
N ILE A 438 2.28 15.24 1.17
CA ILE A 438 2.14 14.59 2.48
C ILE A 438 2.69 15.51 3.59
N ASP A 439 3.81 16.17 3.36
CA ASP A 439 4.42 17.12 4.29
C ASP A 439 3.57 18.39 4.50
N GLU A 440 2.97 18.91 3.43
CA GLU A 440 2.02 20.04 3.50
C GLU A 440 0.79 19.68 4.35
N GLN A 441 0.23 18.45 4.17
CA GLN A 441 -0.88 17.94 4.98
C GLN A 441 -0.48 17.77 6.46
N LEU A 442 0.75 17.26 6.71
CA LEU A 442 1.28 17.16 8.06
C LEU A 442 1.46 18.54 8.70
N SER A 443 2.03 19.48 8.00
CA SER A 443 2.21 20.85 8.49
C SER A 443 0.89 21.57 8.77
N ALA A 444 -0.15 21.27 7.97
CA ALA A 444 -1.51 21.76 8.26
C ALA A 444 -2.09 21.13 9.53
N ALA A 445 -1.90 19.81 9.72
CA ALA A 445 -2.35 19.12 10.93
C ALA A 445 -1.63 19.62 12.19
N GLU A 446 -0.31 19.88 12.10
CA GLU A 446 0.49 20.45 13.19
C GLU A 446 -0.08 21.83 13.64
N LYS A 447 -0.36 22.73 12.70
CA LYS A 447 -0.93 24.05 12.96
C LYS A 447 -2.30 23.96 13.61
N LEU A 448 -3.18 23.07 13.11
CA LEU A 448 -4.51 22.87 13.71
C LEU A 448 -4.42 22.31 15.13
N ALA A 449 -3.49 21.38 15.36
CA ALA A 449 -3.28 20.82 16.69
C ALA A 449 -2.71 21.82 17.69
N GLU A 450 -1.83 22.72 17.26
CA GLU A 450 -1.30 23.82 18.09
C GLU A 450 -2.35 24.86 18.49
N ALA A 451 -3.35 25.10 17.64
CA ALA A 451 -4.44 26.02 17.90
C ALA A 451 -5.48 25.45 18.89
N ARG A 452 -5.45 24.14 19.20
CA ARG A 452 -6.35 23.53 20.18
C ARG A 452 -5.95 23.93 21.60
N PRO A 453 -6.91 24.28 22.46
CA PRO A 453 -6.60 24.43 23.88
C PRO A 453 -6.02 23.13 24.42
N SER A 454 -4.98 23.24 25.25
CA SER A 454 -4.42 22.06 25.94
C SER A 454 -5.53 21.37 26.73
N PRO A 455 -5.63 20.02 26.71
CA PRO A 455 -6.65 19.28 27.43
C PRO A 455 -6.63 19.48 28.94
#